data_a670bec5da24e5ffec558b6e51d6970d
#
_entry.id   a670bec5da24e5ffec558b6e51d6970d
#
_cell.length_a   1.000
_cell.length_b   1.000
_cell.length_c   1.000
_cell.angle_alpha   90.00
_cell.angle_beta   90.00
_cell.angle_gamma   90.00
#
_symmetry.space_group_name_H-M   'P 1'
#
loop_
_entity.id
_entity.type
_entity.pdbx_description
1 polymer ?
#
loop_
_entity_poly.entity_id
_entity_poly.type
_entity_poly.pdbx_seq_one_letter_code
_entity_poly.pdbx_strand_id
1 'polypeptide(L)'
;MSKSIDILYSTPFPSTRTGALFNAFSYPTKISPEAEAVFIACHTKIGDTVMDPFGGSGTTGIATLLTDCPTPEMLEKVKELGLEPSWGPRKAVVYELSPMGCLLGKVMCSTKSALFKRHAESLLKLASDICQNVYIVKDNLGNEGLLRHAIWSDVVICPHCGKEYPYAKLAVEEKPLKFKEDAVCPCCSGNIHLSEAERAKETVEDPLLHKSVSVKKRRLYKLYGVTSKKKLVSFSNRI
;
A
#
# COMPACT_ATOMS: atom_id res chain seq x y z
N MET A 1 -28.90 -22.92 16.53
CA MET A 1 -28.21 -22.24 15.41
C MET A 1 -28.59 -23.00 14.16
N SER A 2 -29.05 -22.35 13.10
CA SER A 2 -29.54 -23.06 11.90
C SER A 2 -28.32 -23.61 11.13
N LYS A 3 -28.50 -24.78 10.47
CA LYS A 3 -27.48 -25.41 9.60
C LYS A 3 -26.87 -24.46 8.56
N SER A 4 -27.55 -23.34 8.24
CA SER A 4 -27.08 -22.35 7.27
C SER A 4 -25.90 -21.49 7.77
N ILE A 5 -25.80 -21.25 9.07
CA ILE A 5 -24.68 -20.43 9.63
C ILE A 5 -23.38 -21.22 9.68
N ASP A 6 -23.44 -22.53 9.91
CA ASP A 6 -22.26 -23.38 9.94
C ASP A 6 -21.52 -23.42 8.59
N ILE A 7 -22.24 -23.24 7.48
CA ILE A 7 -21.65 -23.20 6.13
C ILE A 7 -20.78 -21.96 5.92
N LEU A 8 -21.11 -20.84 6.59
CA LEU A 8 -20.35 -19.60 6.53
C LEU A 8 -18.94 -19.75 7.12
N TYR A 9 -18.77 -20.68 8.08
CA TYR A 9 -17.48 -20.95 8.73
C TYR A 9 -16.73 -22.14 8.13
N SER A 10 -17.44 -23.01 7.43
CA SER A 10 -16.85 -24.23 6.84
C SER A 10 -16.45 -24.07 5.37
N THR A 11 -17.00 -23.07 4.68
CA THR A 11 -16.69 -22.82 3.27
C THR A 11 -15.91 -21.53 3.14
N PRO A 12 -14.71 -21.54 2.48
CA PRO A 12 -13.97 -20.32 2.23
C PRO A 12 -14.86 -19.34 1.45
N PHE A 13 -15.21 -18.22 2.08
CA PHE A 13 -15.84 -17.13 1.35
C PHE A 13 -14.81 -16.57 0.38
N PRO A 14 -15.07 -16.50 -0.93
CA PRO A 14 -14.11 -15.99 -1.89
C PRO A 14 -13.84 -14.51 -1.59
N SER A 15 -12.90 -14.28 -0.71
CA SER A 15 -12.36 -12.96 -0.48
C SER A 15 -11.38 -12.65 -1.60
N THR A 16 -11.88 -12.16 -2.71
CA THR A 16 -10.99 -11.60 -3.73
C THR A 16 -10.28 -10.41 -3.10
N ARG A 17 -8.97 -10.57 -2.84
CA ARG A 17 -8.10 -9.45 -2.47
C ARG A 17 -7.87 -8.51 -3.67
N THR A 18 -8.92 -8.34 -4.46
CA THR A 18 -9.02 -7.55 -5.68
C THR A 18 -10.31 -6.73 -5.57
N GLY A 19 -10.47 -5.75 -6.38
CA GLY A 19 -11.63 -4.87 -6.32
C GLY A 19 -11.29 -3.45 -5.85
N ALA A 20 -12.16 -2.51 -6.20
CA ALA A 20 -11.90 -1.09 -5.99
C ALA A 20 -11.78 -0.73 -4.49
N LEU A 21 -12.65 -1.27 -3.67
CA LEU A 21 -12.67 -1.00 -2.22
C LEU A 21 -11.46 -1.62 -1.50
N PHE A 22 -11.07 -2.84 -1.90
CA PHE A 22 -9.90 -3.48 -1.34
C PHE A 22 -8.61 -2.74 -1.74
N ASN A 23 -8.49 -2.36 -3.01
CA ASN A 23 -7.29 -1.74 -3.58
C ASN A 23 -7.20 -0.23 -3.33
N ALA A 24 -8.26 0.41 -2.82
CA ALA A 24 -8.26 1.86 -2.57
C ALA A 24 -7.13 2.30 -1.64
N PHE A 25 -6.73 1.44 -0.71
CA PHE A 25 -5.58 1.66 0.16
C PHE A 25 -4.98 0.32 0.61
N SER A 26 -3.66 0.19 0.49
CA SER A 26 -2.94 -0.99 0.97
C SER A 26 -2.79 -0.93 2.49
N TYR A 27 -3.34 -1.94 3.18
CA TYR A 27 -3.21 -2.08 4.63
C TYR A 27 -2.90 -3.55 4.98
N PRO A 28 -1.92 -3.81 5.86
CA PRO A 28 -1.64 -5.17 6.31
C PRO A 28 -2.90 -5.81 6.91
N THR A 29 -3.10 -7.09 6.68
CA THR A 29 -4.24 -7.88 7.22
C THR A 29 -5.63 -7.45 6.74
N LYS A 30 -5.74 -6.56 5.75
CA LYS A 30 -7.03 -6.14 5.21
C LYS A 30 -7.80 -7.34 4.62
N ILE A 31 -9.06 -7.46 4.99
CA ILE A 31 -9.99 -8.45 4.43
C ILE A 31 -10.94 -7.80 3.42
N SER A 32 -11.69 -8.61 2.67
CA SER A 32 -12.70 -8.09 1.74
C SER A 32 -13.90 -7.53 2.52
N PRO A 33 -14.25 -6.27 2.32
CA PRO A 33 -15.44 -5.69 2.95
C PRO A 33 -16.73 -6.38 2.51
N GLU A 34 -16.77 -6.94 1.29
CA GLU A 34 -17.90 -7.70 0.78
C GLU A 34 -18.10 -9.00 1.57
N ALA A 35 -17.01 -9.72 1.85
CA ALA A 35 -17.06 -10.93 2.68
C ALA A 35 -17.51 -10.61 4.10
N GLU A 36 -16.91 -9.59 4.72
CA GLU A 36 -17.26 -9.15 6.07
C GLU A 36 -18.72 -8.71 6.17
N ALA A 37 -19.26 -8.03 5.16
CA ALA A 37 -20.65 -7.60 5.12
C ALA A 37 -21.64 -8.78 5.16
N VAL A 38 -21.31 -9.89 4.51
CA VAL A 38 -22.13 -11.11 4.57
C VAL A 38 -22.13 -11.67 6.00
N PHE A 39 -20.97 -11.74 6.67
CA PHE A 39 -20.90 -12.15 8.07
C PHE A 39 -21.74 -11.25 8.96
N ILE A 40 -21.62 -9.92 8.82
CA ILE A 40 -22.41 -8.95 9.58
C ILE A 40 -23.91 -9.19 9.34
N ALA A 41 -24.34 -9.33 8.09
CA ALA A 41 -25.76 -9.51 7.74
C ALA A 41 -26.35 -10.84 8.24
N CYS A 42 -25.52 -11.89 8.37
CA CYS A 42 -25.95 -13.18 8.92
C CYS A 42 -26.01 -13.20 10.46
N HIS A 43 -25.24 -12.36 11.15
CA HIS A 43 -25.11 -12.42 12.61
C HIS A 43 -25.80 -11.28 13.35
N THR A 44 -26.29 -10.28 12.63
CA THR A 44 -26.93 -9.10 13.21
C THR A 44 -28.29 -8.83 12.58
N LYS A 45 -29.10 -8.01 13.25
CA LYS A 45 -30.38 -7.53 12.76
C LYS A 45 -30.25 -6.12 12.20
N ILE A 46 -31.22 -5.72 11.38
CA ILE A 46 -31.35 -4.33 10.91
C ILE A 46 -31.40 -3.39 12.11
N GLY A 47 -30.63 -2.33 12.10
CA GLY A 47 -30.54 -1.33 13.16
C GLY A 47 -29.53 -1.63 14.26
N ASP A 48 -28.95 -2.84 14.30
CA ASP A 48 -27.91 -3.19 15.26
C ASP A 48 -26.65 -2.34 15.10
N THR A 49 -25.84 -2.31 16.16
CA THR A 49 -24.53 -1.64 16.16
C THR A 49 -23.44 -2.69 16.13
N VAL A 50 -22.57 -2.59 15.12
CA VAL A 50 -21.36 -3.40 14.97
C VAL A 50 -20.20 -2.62 15.54
N MET A 51 -19.40 -3.24 16.41
CA MET A 51 -18.21 -2.62 16.99
C MET A 51 -16.94 -3.33 16.53
N ASP A 52 -15.96 -2.53 16.11
CA ASP A 52 -14.62 -2.99 15.76
C ASP A 52 -13.58 -2.18 16.56
N PRO A 53 -12.89 -2.81 17.55
CA PRO A 53 -11.88 -2.13 18.35
C PRO A 53 -10.51 -1.99 17.66
N PHE A 54 -10.33 -2.56 16.45
CA PHE A 54 -9.07 -2.57 15.69
C PHE A 54 -9.31 -2.24 14.22
N GLY A 55 -9.98 -1.14 13.96
CA GLY A 55 -10.56 -0.77 12.67
C GLY A 55 -9.61 -0.66 11.49
N GLY A 56 -8.31 -0.46 11.71
CA GLY A 56 -7.31 -0.38 10.64
C GLY A 56 -7.68 0.66 9.59
N SER A 57 -7.95 0.21 8.36
CA SER A 57 -8.37 1.08 7.26
C SER A 57 -9.89 1.33 7.19
N GLY A 58 -10.66 0.89 8.19
CA GLY A 58 -12.10 1.08 8.27
C GLY A 58 -12.91 0.06 7.47
N THR A 59 -12.39 -1.14 7.25
CA THR A 59 -13.06 -2.19 6.48
C THR A 59 -14.42 -2.55 7.06
N THR A 60 -14.53 -2.70 8.39
CA THR A 60 -15.79 -2.98 9.08
C THR A 60 -16.83 -1.87 8.88
N GLY A 61 -16.40 -0.62 8.82
CA GLY A 61 -17.29 0.49 8.51
C GLY A 61 -17.85 0.39 7.08
N ILE A 62 -17.01 0.06 6.09
CA ILE A 62 -17.43 -0.16 4.70
C ILE A 62 -18.35 -1.38 4.61
N ALA A 63 -17.99 -2.48 5.27
CA ALA A 63 -18.81 -3.71 5.30
C ALA A 63 -20.19 -3.44 5.88
N THR A 64 -20.28 -2.63 6.93
CA THR A 64 -21.55 -2.22 7.52
C THR A 64 -22.40 -1.39 6.55
N LEU A 65 -21.80 -0.51 5.74
CA LEU A 65 -22.53 0.20 4.67
C LEU A 65 -23.02 -0.77 3.57
N LEU A 66 -22.21 -1.76 3.21
CA LEU A 66 -22.59 -2.77 2.21
C LEU A 66 -23.74 -3.66 2.66
N THR A 67 -24.04 -3.78 3.95
CA THR A 67 -25.24 -4.50 4.39
C THR A 67 -26.53 -3.79 3.99
N ASP A 68 -26.50 -2.48 3.79
CA ASP A 68 -27.65 -1.70 3.30
C ASP A 68 -27.74 -1.70 1.76
N CYS A 69 -26.57 -1.77 1.08
CA CYS A 69 -26.49 -1.77 -0.38
C CYS A 69 -25.58 -2.93 -0.85
N PRO A 70 -26.03 -4.20 -0.73
CA PRO A 70 -25.22 -5.35 -1.15
C PRO A 70 -24.97 -5.35 -2.66
N THR A 71 -23.76 -5.76 -3.06
CA THR A 71 -23.43 -5.87 -4.49
C THR A 71 -24.13 -7.09 -5.12
N PRO A 72 -24.35 -7.09 -6.46
CA PRO A 72 -24.90 -8.24 -7.16
C PRO A 72 -24.14 -9.54 -6.87
N GLU A 73 -22.80 -9.46 -6.84
CA GLU A 73 -21.94 -10.60 -6.56
C GLU A 73 -22.12 -11.16 -5.14
N MET A 74 -22.35 -10.28 -4.15
CA MET A 74 -22.67 -10.71 -2.78
C MET A 74 -24.00 -11.45 -2.73
N LEU A 75 -25.02 -10.96 -3.42
CA LEU A 75 -26.35 -11.57 -3.47
C LEU A 75 -26.31 -12.93 -4.15
N GLU A 76 -25.58 -13.05 -5.25
CA GLU A 76 -25.39 -14.32 -5.97
C GLU A 76 -24.68 -15.34 -5.07
N LYS A 77 -23.60 -14.94 -4.41
CA LYS A 77 -22.82 -15.83 -3.54
C LYS A 77 -23.61 -16.32 -2.33
N VAL A 78 -24.35 -15.43 -1.72
CA VAL A 78 -25.26 -15.78 -0.61
C VAL A 78 -26.30 -16.84 -1.05
N LYS A 79 -26.86 -16.67 -2.24
CA LYS A 79 -27.83 -17.62 -2.82
C LYS A 79 -27.18 -18.98 -3.11
N GLU A 80 -25.97 -19.01 -3.68
CA GLU A 80 -25.22 -20.25 -3.92
C GLU A 80 -24.96 -21.03 -2.63
N LEU A 81 -24.67 -20.33 -1.53
CA LEU A 81 -24.38 -20.92 -0.23
C LEU A 81 -25.67 -21.25 0.58
N GLY A 82 -26.84 -20.90 0.06
CA GLY A 82 -28.10 -21.12 0.78
C GLY A 82 -28.21 -20.33 2.09
N LEU A 83 -27.56 -19.16 2.15
CA LEU A 83 -27.61 -18.27 3.31
C LEU A 83 -28.82 -17.34 3.23
N GLU A 84 -29.32 -16.95 4.40
CA GLU A 84 -30.46 -16.03 4.55
C GLU A 84 -30.03 -14.81 5.41
N PRO A 85 -29.17 -13.91 4.88
CA PRO A 85 -28.75 -12.73 5.62
C PRO A 85 -29.88 -11.72 5.75
N SER A 86 -29.89 -11.02 6.87
CA SER A 86 -30.78 -9.89 7.08
C SER A 86 -30.15 -8.63 6.47
N TRP A 87 -30.45 -8.32 5.21
CA TRP A 87 -29.97 -7.11 4.55
C TRP A 87 -30.67 -5.85 5.05
N GLY A 88 -29.94 -4.74 5.20
CA GLY A 88 -30.47 -3.44 5.60
C GLY A 88 -29.45 -2.65 6.44
N PRO A 89 -29.79 -1.42 6.88
CA PRO A 89 -28.86 -0.52 7.55
C PRO A 89 -28.46 -1.00 8.95
N ARG A 90 -27.18 -0.81 9.29
CA ARG A 90 -26.61 -0.96 10.63
C ARG A 90 -25.78 0.28 10.98
N LYS A 91 -25.40 0.38 12.24
CA LYS A 91 -24.42 1.38 12.72
C LYS A 91 -23.08 0.69 12.93
N ALA A 92 -22.00 1.38 12.58
CA ALA A 92 -20.64 0.94 12.92
C ALA A 92 -20.01 1.88 13.94
N VAL A 93 -19.34 1.31 14.92
CA VAL A 93 -18.45 2.01 15.86
C VAL A 93 -17.07 1.40 15.70
N VAL A 94 -16.16 2.16 15.11
CA VAL A 94 -14.83 1.69 14.76
C VAL A 94 -13.78 2.47 15.54
N TYR A 95 -12.94 1.77 16.28
CA TYR A 95 -11.82 2.35 17.01
C TYR A 95 -10.53 2.08 16.25
N GLU A 96 -9.70 3.11 16.12
CA GLU A 96 -8.39 2.99 15.48
C GLU A 96 -7.39 3.91 16.19
N LEU A 97 -6.21 3.38 16.49
CA LEU A 97 -5.16 4.12 17.18
C LEU A 97 -4.37 5.03 16.23
N SER A 98 -4.20 4.59 14.99
CA SER A 98 -3.44 5.34 13.99
C SER A 98 -4.25 6.55 13.48
N PRO A 99 -3.72 7.79 13.54
CA PRO A 99 -4.37 8.95 12.92
C PRO A 99 -4.66 8.75 11.43
N MET A 100 -3.77 8.06 10.71
CA MET A 100 -3.94 7.72 9.30
C MET A 100 -5.10 6.74 9.10
N GLY A 101 -5.20 5.69 9.93
CA GLY A 101 -6.30 4.75 9.90
C GLY A 101 -7.65 5.43 10.19
N CYS A 102 -7.69 6.33 11.18
CA CYS A 102 -8.88 7.15 11.47
C CYS A 102 -9.29 8.02 10.28
N LEU A 103 -8.34 8.66 9.60
CA LEU A 103 -8.61 9.46 8.41
C LEU A 103 -9.18 8.59 7.28
N LEU A 104 -8.54 7.45 7.02
CA LEU A 104 -8.97 6.51 5.98
C LEU A 104 -10.38 5.99 6.24
N GLY A 105 -10.66 5.53 7.45
CA GLY A 105 -11.99 5.06 7.84
C GLY A 105 -13.06 6.13 7.63
N LYS A 106 -12.80 7.37 8.04
CA LYS A 106 -13.72 8.51 7.82
C LYS A 106 -13.97 8.80 6.34
N VAL A 107 -12.90 8.79 5.52
CA VAL A 107 -13.01 9.07 4.09
C VAL A 107 -13.74 7.95 3.36
N MET A 108 -13.35 6.69 3.62
CA MET A 108 -13.92 5.51 2.96
C MET A 108 -15.38 5.27 3.31
N CYS A 109 -15.80 5.61 4.53
CA CYS A 109 -17.19 5.50 4.97
C CYS A 109 -18.02 6.76 4.70
N SER A 110 -17.48 7.76 3.99
CA SER A 110 -18.19 9.00 3.68
C SER A 110 -19.24 8.78 2.60
N THR A 111 -20.44 9.29 2.84
CA THR A 111 -21.54 9.29 1.85
C THR A 111 -21.45 10.44 0.83
N LYS A 112 -20.48 11.36 0.99
CA LYS A 112 -20.32 12.55 0.12
C LYS A 112 -19.41 12.27 -1.08
N SER A 113 -19.62 11.15 -1.76
CA SER A 113 -18.74 10.67 -2.85
C SER A 113 -18.64 11.64 -4.04
N ALA A 114 -19.74 12.25 -4.45
CA ALA A 114 -19.75 13.21 -5.57
C ALA A 114 -18.95 14.48 -5.25
N LEU A 115 -19.07 15.01 -4.03
CA LEU A 115 -18.31 16.15 -3.57
C LEU A 115 -16.81 15.83 -3.46
N PHE A 116 -16.49 14.65 -2.89
CA PHE A 116 -15.12 14.16 -2.82
C PHE A 116 -14.50 14.03 -4.21
N LYS A 117 -15.20 13.38 -5.16
CA LYS A 117 -14.73 13.18 -6.54
C LYS A 117 -14.38 14.52 -7.18
N ARG A 118 -15.26 15.51 -7.12
CA ARG A 118 -15.05 16.85 -7.70
C ARG A 118 -13.80 17.53 -7.14
N HIS A 119 -13.61 17.50 -5.82
CA HIS A 119 -12.43 18.11 -5.20
C HIS A 119 -11.15 17.32 -5.49
N ALA A 120 -11.20 15.98 -5.49
CA ALA A 120 -10.07 15.13 -5.84
C ALA A 120 -9.61 15.37 -7.29
N GLU A 121 -10.52 15.46 -8.25
CA GLU A 121 -10.21 15.77 -9.64
C GLU A 121 -9.55 17.15 -9.80
N SER A 122 -10.05 18.15 -9.08
CA SER A 122 -9.47 19.51 -9.08
C SER A 122 -8.05 19.52 -8.51
N LEU A 123 -7.82 18.80 -7.39
CA LEU A 123 -6.51 18.69 -6.76
C LEU A 123 -5.52 17.90 -7.64
N LEU A 124 -5.97 16.80 -8.26
CA LEU A 124 -5.15 16.02 -9.19
C LEU A 124 -4.72 16.84 -10.39
N LYS A 125 -5.64 17.64 -10.94
CA LYS A 125 -5.30 18.56 -12.04
C LYS A 125 -4.24 19.57 -11.61
N LEU A 126 -4.44 20.25 -10.49
CA LEU A 126 -3.46 21.21 -9.95
C LEU A 126 -2.10 20.56 -9.68
N ALA A 127 -2.09 19.40 -9.05
CA ALA A 127 -0.86 18.64 -8.78
C ALA A 127 -0.16 18.22 -10.08
N SER A 128 -0.92 17.77 -11.08
CA SER A 128 -0.39 17.43 -12.40
C SER A 128 0.28 18.61 -13.07
N ASP A 129 -0.36 19.80 -13.04
CA ASP A 129 0.17 21.02 -13.64
C ASP A 129 1.46 21.48 -12.95
N ILE A 130 1.54 21.38 -11.62
CA ILE A 130 2.73 21.73 -10.84
C ILE A 130 3.87 20.70 -11.05
N CYS A 131 3.54 19.41 -11.09
CA CYS A 131 4.50 18.32 -11.10
C CYS A 131 4.80 17.77 -12.50
N GLN A 132 4.35 18.40 -13.57
CA GLN A 132 4.42 17.88 -14.95
C GLN A 132 5.82 17.36 -15.36
N ASN A 133 6.90 18.00 -14.87
CA ASN A 133 8.27 17.63 -15.20
C ASN A 133 8.96 16.71 -14.14
N VAL A 134 8.35 16.56 -12.96
CA VAL A 134 8.96 15.80 -11.85
C VAL A 134 9.03 14.31 -12.15
N TYR A 135 8.07 13.81 -12.91
CA TYR A 135 7.94 12.39 -13.24
C TYR A 135 8.44 12.03 -14.65
N ILE A 136 9.13 12.96 -15.32
CA ILE A 136 9.75 12.68 -16.62
C ILE A 136 11.17 12.17 -16.35
N VAL A 137 11.48 11.01 -16.94
CA VAL A 137 12.82 10.38 -16.88
C VAL A 137 13.34 10.18 -18.30
N LYS A 138 14.66 10.26 -18.47
CA LYS A 138 15.33 10.04 -19.77
C LYS A 138 16.15 8.76 -19.71
N ASP A 139 16.05 7.93 -20.76
CA ASP A 139 16.90 6.77 -20.91
C ASP A 139 18.32 7.15 -21.38
N ASN A 140 19.23 6.16 -21.49
CA ASN A 140 20.61 6.39 -21.93
C ASN A 140 20.71 6.91 -23.38
N LEU A 141 19.64 6.83 -24.16
CA LEU A 141 19.54 7.33 -25.52
C LEU A 141 18.85 8.70 -25.60
N GLY A 142 18.48 9.28 -24.44
CA GLY A 142 17.78 10.56 -24.35
C GLY A 142 16.28 10.50 -24.58
N ASN A 143 15.68 9.31 -24.75
CA ASN A 143 14.22 9.19 -24.91
C ASN A 143 13.53 9.46 -23.58
N GLU A 144 12.48 10.26 -23.64
CA GLU A 144 11.66 10.59 -22.48
C GLU A 144 10.63 9.49 -22.17
N GLY A 145 10.40 9.29 -20.89
CA GLY A 145 9.40 8.36 -20.38
C GLY A 145 8.81 8.84 -19.08
N LEU A 146 7.62 8.35 -18.75
CA LEU A 146 6.97 8.62 -17.49
C LEU A 146 7.47 7.66 -16.42
N LEU A 147 8.01 8.21 -15.32
CA LEU A 147 8.45 7.45 -14.15
C LEU A 147 7.29 6.62 -13.60
N ARG A 148 7.56 5.33 -13.35
CA ARG A 148 6.61 4.42 -12.70
C ARG A 148 6.98 4.11 -11.27
N HIS A 149 8.25 3.81 -11.04
CA HIS A 149 8.78 3.61 -9.69
C HIS A 149 10.28 3.82 -9.65
N ALA A 150 10.76 4.17 -8.49
CA ALA A 150 12.17 4.33 -8.17
C ALA A 150 12.58 3.34 -7.09
N ILE A 151 13.71 2.68 -7.26
CA ILE A 151 14.30 1.82 -6.24
C ILE A 151 15.38 2.61 -5.52
N TRP A 152 15.21 2.76 -4.22
CA TRP A 152 16.16 3.39 -3.33
C TRP A 152 16.96 2.32 -2.58
N SER A 153 18.22 2.56 -2.40
CA SER A 153 19.11 1.69 -1.63
C SER A 153 19.52 2.38 -0.35
N ASP A 154 19.47 1.67 0.77
CA ASP A 154 20.13 2.10 1.98
C ASP A 154 21.64 2.24 1.70
N VAL A 155 22.33 3.08 2.46
CA VAL A 155 23.78 3.25 2.40
C VAL A 155 24.40 2.52 3.56
N VAL A 156 25.41 1.70 3.28
CA VAL A 156 26.21 0.95 4.27
C VAL A 156 27.56 1.59 4.46
N ILE A 157 28.10 1.45 5.66
CA ILE A 157 29.44 1.92 6.04
C ILE A 157 30.38 0.73 6.06
N CYS A 158 31.53 0.84 5.39
CA CYS A 158 32.55 -0.18 5.47
C CYS A 158 33.16 -0.20 6.88
N PRO A 159 33.18 -1.35 7.59
CA PRO A 159 33.71 -1.43 8.95
C PRO A 159 35.23 -1.21 9.03
N HIS A 160 35.96 -1.34 7.91
CA HIS A 160 37.42 -1.24 7.88
C HIS A 160 37.92 0.16 7.57
N CYS A 161 37.24 0.90 6.66
CA CYS A 161 37.72 2.20 6.20
C CYS A 161 36.72 3.34 6.35
N GLY A 162 35.52 3.08 6.88
CA GLY A 162 34.48 4.08 7.11
C GLY A 162 33.82 4.64 5.85
N LYS A 163 34.20 4.19 4.65
CA LYS A 163 33.56 4.69 3.42
C LYS A 163 32.15 4.14 3.23
N GLU A 164 31.31 4.98 2.67
CA GLU A 164 29.92 4.72 2.42
C GLU A 164 29.64 4.21 1.01
N TYR A 165 28.79 3.19 0.89
CA TYR A 165 28.36 2.63 -0.40
C TYR A 165 26.87 2.34 -0.40
N PRO A 166 26.16 2.56 -1.53
CA PRO A 166 24.80 2.04 -1.69
C PRO A 166 24.78 0.52 -1.53
N TYR A 167 23.95 0.01 -0.62
CA TYR A 167 23.82 -1.43 -0.37
C TYR A 167 23.59 -2.22 -1.65
N ALA A 168 22.71 -1.75 -2.52
CA ALA A 168 22.39 -2.44 -3.77
C ALA A 168 23.60 -2.57 -4.72
N LYS A 169 24.55 -1.62 -4.70
CA LYS A 169 25.77 -1.74 -5.51
C LYS A 169 26.70 -2.85 -5.04
N LEU A 170 26.64 -3.19 -3.77
CA LEU A 170 27.47 -4.25 -3.17
C LEU A 170 26.77 -5.59 -3.20
N ALA A 171 25.47 -5.60 -2.90
CA ALA A 171 24.68 -6.80 -2.64
C ALA A 171 24.03 -7.41 -3.89
N VAL A 172 23.75 -6.61 -4.95
CA VAL A 172 22.91 -7.07 -6.06
C VAL A 172 23.75 -7.38 -7.29
N GLU A 173 23.64 -8.62 -7.76
CA GLU A 173 24.01 -9.02 -9.11
C GLU A 173 22.75 -9.07 -9.97
N GLU A 174 22.74 -8.37 -11.09
CA GLU A 174 21.52 -8.21 -11.90
C GLU A 174 21.29 -9.35 -12.91
N LYS A 175 22.33 -10.08 -13.28
CA LYS A 175 22.24 -11.12 -14.33
C LYS A 175 23.05 -12.37 -14.00
N PRO A 176 22.43 -13.41 -13.47
CA PRO A 176 21.05 -13.51 -12.97
C PRO A 176 20.87 -12.68 -11.68
N LEU A 177 19.64 -12.32 -11.35
CA LEU A 177 19.37 -11.59 -10.12
C LEU A 177 19.74 -12.45 -8.90
N LYS A 178 20.77 -12.03 -8.19
CA LYS A 178 21.26 -12.67 -6.95
C LYS A 178 21.57 -11.61 -5.92
N PHE A 179 21.39 -12.00 -4.66
CA PHE A 179 21.79 -11.18 -3.52
C PHE A 179 22.98 -11.84 -2.84
N LYS A 180 24.03 -11.05 -2.61
CA LYS A 180 25.23 -11.48 -1.88
C LYS A 180 25.05 -11.23 -0.39
N GLU A 181 25.57 -12.11 0.44
CA GLU A 181 25.67 -11.91 1.88
C GLU A 181 26.95 -11.13 2.26
N ASP A 182 28.01 -11.31 1.45
CA ASP A 182 29.28 -10.67 1.63
C ASP A 182 29.69 -9.85 0.40
N ALA A 183 30.43 -8.77 0.62
CA ALA A 183 30.99 -7.96 -0.45
C ALA A 183 32.40 -7.49 -0.08
N VAL A 184 33.22 -7.27 -1.10
CA VAL A 184 34.55 -6.68 -0.95
C VAL A 184 34.42 -5.16 -1.06
N CYS A 185 35.03 -4.45 -0.11
CA CYS A 185 35.05 -2.99 -0.14
C CYS A 185 35.86 -2.47 -1.35
N PRO A 186 35.28 -1.63 -2.21
CA PRO A 186 35.99 -1.12 -3.39
C PRO A 186 37.20 -0.22 -3.05
N CYS A 187 37.28 0.26 -1.80
CA CYS A 187 38.36 1.14 -1.38
C CYS A 187 39.54 0.41 -0.69
N CYS A 188 39.23 -0.41 0.32
CA CYS A 188 40.23 -1.02 1.16
C CYS A 188 40.36 -2.54 0.96
N SER A 189 39.56 -3.12 0.06
CA SER A 189 39.51 -4.56 -0.21
C SER A 189 39.11 -5.43 1.01
N GLY A 190 38.71 -4.81 2.13
CA GLY A 190 38.22 -5.52 3.30
C GLY A 190 36.84 -6.16 3.04
N ASN A 191 36.56 -7.30 3.67
CA ASN A 191 35.29 -7.96 3.56
C ASN A 191 34.19 -7.22 4.35
N ILE A 192 33.00 -7.08 3.77
CA ILE A 192 31.83 -6.43 4.38
C ILE A 192 30.71 -7.48 4.48
N HIS A 193 30.35 -7.86 5.70
CA HIS A 193 29.19 -8.72 5.96
C HIS A 193 27.92 -7.87 5.87
N LEU A 194 27.20 -7.99 4.75
CA LEU A 194 26.14 -7.02 4.37
C LEU A 194 24.93 -7.02 5.30
N SER A 195 24.64 -8.15 5.95
CA SER A 195 23.56 -8.25 6.94
C SER A 195 23.86 -7.49 8.23
N GLU A 196 25.14 -7.41 8.63
CA GLU A 196 25.59 -6.80 9.87
C GLU A 196 26.15 -5.38 9.67
N ALA A 197 26.39 -4.98 8.41
CA ALA A 197 26.97 -3.69 8.09
C ALA A 197 26.10 -2.53 8.58
N GLU A 198 26.73 -1.59 9.27
CA GLU A 198 26.08 -0.38 9.77
C GLU A 198 25.44 0.41 8.63
N ARG A 199 24.20 0.89 8.85
CA ARG A 199 23.49 1.76 7.92
C ARG A 199 23.80 3.22 8.22
N ALA A 200 24.33 3.92 7.23
CA ALA A 200 24.58 5.35 7.34
C ALA A 200 23.30 6.12 7.64
N LYS A 201 23.43 7.16 8.44
CA LYS A 201 22.33 8.07 8.77
C LYS A 201 22.66 9.47 8.26
N GLU A 202 21.64 10.24 8.00
CA GLU A 202 21.75 11.66 7.70
C GLU A 202 20.72 12.44 8.48
N THR A 203 21.05 13.67 8.83
CA THR A 203 20.11 14.59 9.48
C THR A 203 19.44 15.42 8.41
N VAL A 204 18.12 15.39 8.40
CA VAL A 204 17.29 16.20 7.49
C VAL A 204 16.38 17.09 8.29
N GLU A 205 16.09 18.27 7.80
CA GLU A 205 15.05 19.12 8.36
C GLU A 205 13.70 18.70 7.77
N ASP A 206 12.76 18.32 8.65
CA ASP A 206 11.40 18.03 8.25
C ASP A 206 10.64 19.36 8.06
N PRO A 207 10.23 19.72 6.83
CA PRO A 207 9.62 21.02 6.55
C PRO A 207 8.23 21.18 7.15
N LEU A 208 7.57 20.09 7.54
CA LEU A 208 6.24 20.11 8.15
C LEU A 208 6.33 20.20 9.68
N LEU A 209 7.27 19.48 10.27
CA LEU A 209 7.47 19.45 11.72
C LEU A 209 8.41 20.56 12.20
N HIS A 210 9.14 21.24 11.30
CA HIS A 210 10.19 22.22 11.61
C HIS A 210 11.21 21.67 12.63
N LYS A 211 11.62 20.41 12.43
CA LYS A 211 12.55 19.70 13.31
C LYS A 211 13.60 18.95 12.50
N SER A 212 14.82 18.96 13.00
CA SER A 212 15.88 18.08 12.49
C SER A 212 15.63 16.65 12.97
N VAL A 213 15.52 15.73 12.03
CA VAL A 213 15.33 14.31 12.30
C VAL A 213 16.46 13.49 11.69
N SER A 214 16.93 12.48 12.42
CA SER A 214 17.92 11.53 11.91
C SER A 214 17.20 10.41 11.17
N VAL A 215 17.51 10.25 9.89
CA VAL A 215 16.92 9.24 9.02
C VAL A 215 17.99 8.35 8.43
N LYS A 216 17.62 7.14 7.99
CA LYS A 216 18.54 6.28 7.21
C LYS A 216 18.91 6.98 5.91
N LYS A 217 20.22 7.08 5.65
CA LYS A 217 20.72 7.63 4.40
C LYS A 217 20.40 6.71 3.24
N ARG A 218 19.80 7.25 2.20
CA ARG A 218 19.39 6.49 1.02
C ARG A 218 19.94 7.12 -0.25
N ARG A 219 20.21 6.29 -1.24
CA ARG A 219 20.60 6.74 -2.58
C ARG A 219 19.72 6.08 -3.61
N LEU A 220 19.37 6.84 -4.64
CA LEU A 220 18.63 6.31 -5.78
C LEU A 220 19.48 5.26 -6.49
N TYR A 221 18.94 4.05 -6.61
CA TYR A 221 19.63 2.93 -7.25
C TYR A 221 19.17 2.75 -8.70
N LYS A 222 17.85 2.71 -8.91
CA LYS A 222 17.31 2.43 -10.23
C LYS A 222 15.94 3.10 -10.43
N LEU A 223 15.73 3.58 -11.65
CA LEU A 223 14.44 4.14 -12.08
C LEU A 223 13.80 3.22 -13.11
N TYR A 224 12.49 3.10 -13.05
CA TYR A 224 11.69 2.43 -14.07
C TYR A 224 10.64 3.39 -14.60
N GLY A 225 10.58 3.50 -15.91
CA GLY A 225 9.63 4.36 -16.61
C GLY A 225 9.02 3.69 -17.81
N VAL A 226 7.96 4.27 -18.32
CA VAL A 226 7.28 3.81 -19.54
C VAL A 226 7.44 4.86 -20.61
N THR A 227 8.07 4.47 -21.72
CA THR A 227 8.21 5.31 -22.90
C THR A 227 6.91 5.36 -23.71
N SER A 228 6.83 6.26 -24.69
CA SER A 228 5.70 6.38 -25.62
C SER A 228 5.31 5.07 -26.30
N LYS A 229 6.28 4.15 -26.48
CA LYS A 229 6.05 2.79 -27.03
C LYS A 229 5.50 1.79 -25.99
N LYS A 230 5.06 2.23 -24.83
CA LYS A 230 4.55 1.41 -23.71
C LYS A 230 5.49 0.29 -23.24
N LYS A 231 6.78 0.40 -23.50
CA LYS A 231 7.80 -0.52 -22.96
C LYS A 231 8.27 -0.02 -21.62
N LEU A 232 8.29 -0.90 -20.63
CA LEU A 232 8.94 -0.66 -19.35
C LEU A 232 10.45 -0.68 -19.61
N VAL A 233 11.11 0.44 -19.36
CA VAL A 233 12.56 0.61 -19.55
C VAL A 233 13.18 0.90 -18.18
N SER A 234 14.29 0.24 -17.91
CA SER A 234 15.12 0.51 -16.74
C SER A 234 16.07 1.65 -17.09
N PHE A 235 16.04 2.69 -16.27
CA PHE A 235 16.94 3.83 -16.37
C PHE A 235 18.02 3.65 -15.30
N SER A 236 19.24 3.36 -15.70
CA SER A 236 20.35 3.33 -14.75
C SER A 236 20.88 4.75 -14.55
N ASN A 237 20.70 5.30 -13.36
CA ASN A 237 21.45 6.49 -12.98
C ASN A 237 22.93 6.10 -12.85
N ARG A 238 23.77 6.60 -13.72
CA ARG A 238 25.21 6.67 -13.46
C ARG A 238 25.41 7.84 -12.48
N ILE A 239 25.33 7.55 -11.18
CA ILE A 239 25.84 8.41 -10.11
C ILE A 239 27.17 7.83 -9.66
#